data_0708f6b2c8d2206224506d08a60d569b
#
_entry.id   0708f6b2c8d2206224506d08a60d569b
#
_cell.length_a   1.000
_cell.length_b   1.000
_cell.length_c   1.000
_cell.angle_alpha   90.00
_cell.angle_beta   90.00
_cell.angle_gamma   90.00
#
_symmetry.space_group_name_H-M   'P 1'
#
loop_
_entity.id
_entity.type
_entity.pdbx_description
1 polymer ?
#
loop_
_entity_poly.entity_id
_entity_poly.type
_entity_poly.pdbx_seq_one_letter_code
_entity_poly.pdbx_strand_id
1 'polypeptide(L)'
;QLKFLKDKIGFLPDKIFISQVSKKKNDFFGNDDIKFWKFKLQLFSDAEKIDMDYFSIISQEIADQLFSSNKKENHWISNGLKTYWEIQYLEKFYKDYKLLGNLIDYKILGIKPLKYSFVSKLNLNERYGLAYQYIMMQNLDQKIDENLQQLSNFNEIAISKFETGTLFNFVSEKMGKENFENFVKEYISKYKNEQLDKEEFLNELAIKSGYSSAFMGNYIQHKMRVNFNLKSFERIDNQLHIKVSKNTTENIPFKLNVLDANGNEKTYWYDTNDKKGESTYVIPDTDVEKITINSNYAFPENNFRDNYLYTKGFFSNTKKIKFKLFTDKPNPEYNEIFHTPKLNWNNYDKFLVGIKFHNKSIIETPF
;
A
#
# COMPACT_ATOMS: atom_id res chain seq x y z
N GLN A 1 -20.67 4.43 -10.60
CA GLN A 1 -20.35 4.00 -9.23
C GLN A 1 -21.24 2.85 -8.78
N LEU A 2 -22.57 3.04 -8.66
CA LEU A 2 -23.50 2.00 -8.18
C LEU A 2 -23.50 0.73 -9.04
N LYS A 3 -23.44 0.86 -10.38
CA LYS A 3 -23.29 -0.30 -11.26
C LYS A 3 -22.01 -1.07 -10.97
N PHE A 4 -20.87 -0.37 -10.78
CA PHE A 4 -19.60 -0.99 -10.43
C PHE A 4 -19.70 -1.77 -9.11
N LEU A 5 -20.28 -1.16 -8.07
CA LEU A 5 -20.47 -1.82 -6.76
C LEU A 5 -21.42 -3.02 -6.87
N LYS A 6 -22.52 -2.89 -7.63
CA LYS A 6 -23.43 -4.01 -7.88
C LYS A 6 -22.72 -5.20 -8.54
N ASP A 7 -21.84 -4.94 -9.51
CA ASP A 7 -21.06 -5.99 -10.17
C ASP A 7 -20.11 -6.69 -9.18
N LYS A 8 -19.55 -5.95 -8.20
CA LYS A 8 -18.67 -6.47 -7.17
C LYS A 8 -19.36 -7.23 -6.04
N ILE A 9 -20.57 -6.83 -5.67
CA ILE A 9 -21.29 -7.31 -4.48
C ILE A 9 -22.43 -8.28 -4.88
N GLY A 10 -22.91 -8.19 -6.11
CA GLY A 10 -24.05 -8.97 -6.62
C GLY A 10 -25.41 -8.29 -6.45
N PHE A 11 -25.59 -7.47 -5.44
CA PHE A 11 -26.79 -6.68 -5.18
C PHE A 11 -26.44 -5.32 -4.55
N LEU A 12 -27.41 -4.46 -4.40
CA LEU A 12 -27.28 -3.21 -3.66
C LEU A 12 -28.38 -3.13 -2.59
N PRO A 13 -28.14 -2.45 -1.47
CA PRO A 13 -29.20 -2.09 -0.55
C PRO A 13 -30.32 -1.28 -1.24
N ASP A 14 -31.55 -1.45 -0.81
CA ASP A 14 -32.71 -0.71 -1.37
C ASP A 14 -32.57 0.80 -1.18
N LYS A 15 -31.94 1.22 -0.10
CA LYS A 15 -31.71 2.62 0.23
C LYS A 15 -30.29 2.81 0.77
N ILE A 16 -29.63 3.86 0.32
CA ILE A 16 -28.32 4.31 0.80
C ILE A 16 -28.49 5.69 1.42
N PHE A 17 -28.20 5.82 2.72
CA PHE A 17 -28.34 7.07 3.45
C PHE A 17 -26.99 7.76 3.61
N ILE A 18 -26.82 8.94 3.04
CA ILE A 18 -25.61 9.75 3.17
C ILE A 18 -25.91 10.96 4.04
N SER A 19 -25.36 10.98 5.26
CA SER A 19 -25.45 12.12 6.16
C SER A 19 -24.27 13.08 5.97
N GLN A 20 -24.36 14.29 6.53
CA GLN A 20 -23.21 15.21 6.56
C GLN A 20 -22.04 14.64 7.39
N VAL A 21 -22.33 13.85 8.43
CA VAL A 21 -21.32 13.19 9.26
C VAL A 21 -20.63 12.09 8.47
N SER A 22 -21.40 11.24 7.77
CA SER A 22 -20.85 10.22 6.85
C SER A 22 -19.95 10.85 5.80
N LYS A 23 -20.39 11.97 5.21
CA LYS A 23 -19.62 12.68 4.20
C LYS A 23 -18.30 13.21 4.74
N LYS A 24 -18.28 13.78 5.94
CA LYS A 24 -17.06 14.31 6.55
C LYS A 24 -16.11 13.22 7.03
N LYS A 25 -16.64 12.07 7.48
CA LYS A 25 -15.84 10.96 8.01
C LYS A 25 -15.27 10.05 6.94
N ASN A 26 -15.98 9.88 5.83
CA ASN A 26 -15.73 8.86 4.83
C ASN A 26 -15.36 9.42 3.44
N ASP A 27 -14.99 10.70 3.35
CA ASP A 27 -14.44 11.28 2.14
C ASP A 27 -13.14 10.58 1.70
N PHE A 28 -12.74 10.82 0.48
CA PHE A 28 -11.57 10.17 -0.08
C PHE A 28 -10.29 10.74 0.52
N PHE A 29 -9.53 9.91 1.21
CA PHE A 29 -8.34 10.33 1.94
C PHE A 29 -7.27 10.96 1.04
N GLY A 30 -6.82 12.17 1.41
CA GLY A 30 -5.76 12.88 0.71
C GLY A 30 -6.20 13.52 -0.62
N ASN A 31 -7.50 13.80 -0.76
CA ASN A 31 -8.09 14.49 -1.91
C ASN A 31 -8.17 16.01 -1.73
N ASP A 32 -7.85 16.49 -0.54
CA ASP A 32 -7.91 17.89 -0.20
C ASP A 32 -6.88 18.73 -0.97
N ASP A 33 -7.30 19.93 -1.31
CA ASP A 33 -6.40 20.92 -1.90
C ASP A 33 -5.39 21.43 -0.88
N ILE A 34 -4.14 21.58 -1.32
CA ILE A 34 -3.11 22.19 -0.50
C ILE A 34 -3.32 23.70 -0.46
N LYS A 35 -3.60 24.21 0.72
CA LYS A 35 -3.74 25.65 0.95
C LYS A 35 -2.43 26.21 1.51
N PHE A 36 -1.83 27.13 0.78
CA PHE A 36 -0.66 27.85 1.21
C PHE A 36 -0.92 29.36 1.11
N TRP A 37 -1.10 30.02 2.26
CA TRP A 37 -1.49 31.42 2.38
C TRP A 37 -2.75 31.75 1.57
N LYS A 38 -2.66 32.52 0.47
CA LYS A 38 -3.77 32.86 -0.42
C LYS A 38 -3.87 31.92 -1.64
N PHE A 39 -2.93 31.01 -1.80
CA PHE A 39 -2.88 30.08 -2.93
C PHE A 39 -3.56 28.76 -2.57
N LYS A 40 -4.38 28.27 -3.49
CA LYS A 40 -5.03 26.97 -3.45
C LYS A 40 -4.43 26.13 -4.58
N LEU A 41 -3.70 25.10 -4.21
CA LEU A 41 -3.11 24.16 -5.16
C LEU A 41 -4.01 22.92 -5.24
N GLN A 42 -4.64 22.74 -6.38
CA GLN A 42 -5.54 21.61 -6.62
C GLN A 42 -4.76 20.37 -7.05
N LEU A 43 -4.93 19.24 -6.32
CA LEU A 43 -4.40 17.96 -6.73
C LEU A 43 -5.16 17.40 -7.93
N PHE A 44 -6.48 17.48 -7.89
CA PHE A 44 -7.39 16.97 -8.90
C PHE A 44 -8.45 18.01 -9.26
N SER A 45 -9.09 17.87 -10.41
CA SER A 45 -10.24 18.70 -10.76
C SER A 45 -11.40 18.49 -9.77
N ASP A 46 -12.31 19.46 -9.69
CA ASP A 46 -13.45 19.34 -8.77
C ASP A 46 -14.35 18.15 -9.13
N ALA A 47 -14.49 17.82 -10.43
CA ALA A 47 -15.24 16.66 -10.87
C ALA A 47 -14.62 15.34 -10.42
N GLU A 48 -13.30 15.18 -10.53
CA GLU A 48 -12.55 13.99 -10.08
C GLU A 48 -12.62 13.85 -8.56
N LYS A 49 -12.47 14.95 -7.82
CA LYS A 49 -12.60 14.93 -6.36
C LYS A 49 -14.00 14.49 -5.93
N ILE A 50 -15.02 15.07 -6.53
CA ILE A 50 -16.42 14.71 -6.26
C ILE A 50 -16.67 13.23 -6.57
N ASP A 51 -16.18 12.72 -7.69
CA ASP A 51 -16.36 11.31 -8.06
C ASP A 51 -15.66 10.38 -7.05
N MET A 52 -14.41 10.64 -6.68
CA MET A 52 -13.66 9.84 -5.71
C MET A 52 -14.30 9.92 -4.31
N ASP A 53 -14.71 11.12 -3.86
CA ASP A 53 -15.34 11.32 -2.55
C ASP A 53 -16.68 10.57 -2.47
N TYR A 54 -17.56 10.72 -3.47
CA TYR A 54 -18.83 10.02 -3.47
C TYR A 54 -18.66 8.51 -3.57
N PHE A 55 -17.67 8.02 -4.36
CA PHE A 55 -17.40 6.59 -4.39
C PHE A 55 -16.96 6.07 -3.00
N SER A 56 -16.07 6.79 -2.33
CA SER A 56 -15.59 6.46 -0.99
C SER A 56 -16.74 6.41 0.02
N ILE A 57 -17.61 7.42 0.03
CA ILE A 57 -18.74 7.52 0.94
C ILE A 57 -19.78 6.42 0.68
N ILE A 58 -20.18 6.23 -0.59
CA ILE A 58 -21.19 5.25 -0.98
C ILE A 58 -20.70 3.82 -0.69
N SER A 59 -19.43 3.51 -1.01
CA SER A 59 -18.88 2.19 -0.74
C SER A 59 -18.79 1.89 0.76
N GLN A 60 -18.48 2.90 1.61
CA GLN A 60 -18.48 2.74 3.06
C GLN A 60 -19.92 2.52 3.59
N GLU A 61 -20.89 3.32 3.16
CA GLU A 61 -22.28 3.16 3.61
C GLU A 61 -22.85 1.80 3.22
N ILE A 62 -22.54 1.32 2.02
CA ILE A 62 -22.94 -0.02 1.60
C ILE A 62 -22.25 -1.09 2.45
N ALA A 63 -20.95 -0.99 2.65
CA ALA A 63 -20.21 -1.94 3.49
C ALA A 63 -20.75 -1.95 4.93
N ASP A 64 -21.00 -0.79 5.50
CA ASP A 64 -21.55 -0.65 6.85
C ASP A 64 -22.96 -1.24 6.98
N GLN A 65 -23.80 -1.13 5.96
CA GLN A 65 -25.14 -1.75 5.96
C GLN A 65 -25.08 -3.28 5.82
N LEU A 66 -24.19 -3.78 4.96
CA LEU A 66 -24.00 -5.22 4.76
C LEU A 66 -23.43 -5.94 5.99
N PHE A 67 -22.58 -5.25 6.76
CA PHE A 67 -21.91 -5.77 7.94
C PHE A 67 -22.36 -5.09 9.24
N SER A 68 -23.63 -4.63 9.30
CA SER A 68 -24.19 -3.85 10.42
C SER A 68 -24.33 -4.62 11.73
N SER A 69 -24.52 -5.95 11.67
CA SER A 69 -24.58 -6.79 12.85
C SER A 69 -23.21 -6.86 13.52
N ASN A 70 -23.13 -6.39 14.76
CA ASN A 70 -21.89 -6.33 15.55
C ASN A 70 -20.77 -5.42 14.98
N LYS A 71 -21.17 -4.22 14.53
CA LYS A 71 -20.27 -3.21 13.93
C LYS A 71 -19.05 -2.88 14.81
N LYS A 72 -19.13 -3.04 16.13
CA LYS A 72 -18.01 -2.71 17.04
C LYS A 72 -16.84 -3.69 16.92
N GLU A 73 -17.12 -4.95 16.61
CA GLU A 73 -16.12 -6.03 16.54
C GLU A 73 -15.71 -6.37 15.12
N ASN A 74 -16.64 -6.17 14.15
CA ASN A 74 -16.43 -6.56 12.75
C ASN A 74 -16.15 -5.39 11.81
N HIS A 75 -15.93 -4.18 12.36
CA HIS A 75 -15.70 -2.95 11.55
C HIS A 75 -14.56 -3.08 10.56
N TRP A 76 -13.54 -3.85 10.87
CA TRP A 76 -12.38 -4.05 10.00
C TRP A 76 -12.74 -4.78 8.69
N ILE A 77 -13.76 -5.67 8.71
CA ILE A 77 -14.23 -6.34 7.49
C ILE A 77 -14.89 -5.32 6.56
N SER A 78 -15.83 -4.52 7.06
CA SER A 78 -16.50 -3.47 6.27
C SER A 78 -15.51 -2.41 5.78
N ASN A 79 -14.59 -1.98 6.63
CA ASN A 79 -13.53 -1.02 6.32
C ASN A 79 -12.55 -1.56 5.26
N GLY A 80 -12.13 -2.81 5.40
CA GLY A 80 -11.24 -3.49 4.46
C GLY A 80 -11.90 -3.69 3.09
N LEU A 81 -13.14 -4.16 3.04
CA LEU A 81 -13.88 -4.34 1.77
C LEU A 81 -14.14 -3.01 1.08
N LYS A 82 -14.53 -1.96 1.81
CA LYS A 82 -14.64 -0.61 1.28
C LYS A 82 -13.36 -0.18 0.58
N THR A 83 -12.23 -0.33 1.24
CA THR A 83 -10.92 0.05 0.68
C THR A 83 -10.51 -0.84 -0.48
N TYR A 84 -10.81 -2.14 -0.43
CA TYR A 84 -10.63 -3.05 -1.57
C TYR A 84 -11.42 -2.57 -2.79
N TRP A 85 -12.69 -2.21 -2.64
CA TRP A 85 -13.50 -1.69 -3.74
C TRP A 85 -12.99 -0.34 -4.25
N GLU A 86 -12.46 0.53 -3.38
CA GLU A 86 -11.78 1.76 -3.81
C GLU A 86 -10.55 1.46 -4.68
N ILE A 87 -9.68 0.53 -4.25
CA ILE A 87 -8.51 0.13 -5.02
C ILE A 87 -8.94 -0.37 -6.40
N GLN A 88 -9.94 -1.24 -6.48
CA GLN A 88 -10.45 -1.75 -7.75
C GLN A 88 -11.09 -0.65 -8.62
N TYR A 89 -11.77 0.34 -8.00
CA TYR A 89 -12.34 1.48 -8.70
C TYR A 89 -11.26 2.38 -9.30
N LEU A 90 -10.25 2.70 -8.52
CA LEU A 90 -9.12 3.51 -8.98
C LEU A 90 -8.31 2.81 -10.07
N GLU A 91 -8.07 1.51 -9.96
CA GLU A 91 -7.41 0.72 -11.01
C GLU A 91 -8.18 0.74 -12.33
N LYS A 92 -9.50 0.77 -12.27
CA LYS A 92 -10.35 0.77 -13.46
C LYS A 92 -10.48 2.16 -14.11
N PHE A 93 -10.67 3.20 -13.33
CA PHE A 93 -11.03 4.53 -13.83
C PHE A 93 -9.92 5.57 -13.71
N TYR A 94 -8.93 5.35 -12.83
CA TYR A 94 -7.86 6.29 -12.50
C TYR A 94 -6.45 5.66 -12.57
N LYS A 95 -6.28 4.62 -13.40
CA LYS A 95 -5.04 3.81 -13.49
C LYS A 95 -3.78 4.65 -13.68
N ASP A 96 -3.84 5.69 -14.50
CA ASP A 96 -2.68 6.51 -14.86
C ASP A 96 -2.48 7.72 -13.94
N TYR A 97 -3.37 7.89 -12.97
CA TYR A 97 -3.30 9.02 -12.05
C TYR A 97 -2.21 8.84 -11.01
N LYS A 98 -1.46 9.94 -10.80
CA LYS A 98 -0.39 9.98 -9.80
C LYS A 98 -0.89 10.57 -8.50
N LEU A 99 -0.21 10.19 -7.39
CA LEU A 99 -0.56 10.61 -6.04
C LEU A 99 -0.63 12.15 -5.89
N LEU A 100 0.28 12.87 -6.53
CA LEU A 100 0.32 14.34 -6.49
C LEU A 100 -0.56 15.01 -7.57
N GLY A 101 -1.25 14.24 -8.42
CA GLY A 101 -2.13 14.78 -9.45
C GLY A 101 -1.53 15.96 -10.23
N ASN A 102 -2.29 17.03 -10.36
CA ASN A 102 -1.90 18.23 -11.11
C ASN A 102 -0.69 19.00 -10.53
N LEU A 103 -0.33 18.75 -9.26
CA LEU A 103 0.82 19.42 -8.64
C LEU A 103 2.15 19.09 -9.31
N ILE A 104 2.24 17.94 -9.98
CA ILE A 104 3.45 17.52 -10.73
C ILE A 104 3.80 18.54 -11.81
N ASP A 105 2.79 19.16 -12.38
CA ASP A 105 2.93 20.12 -13.48
C ASP A 105 3.01 21.60 -13.03
N TYR A 106 2.90 21.84 -11.72
CA TYR A 106 3.01 23.20 -11.19
C TYR A 106 4.41 23.77 -11.40
N LYS A 107 4.45 25.01 -11.95
CA LYS A 107 5.71 25.69 -12.29
C LYS A 107 6.05 26.76 -11.27
N ILE A 108 7.28 26.75 -10.78
CA ILE A 108 7.89 27.83 -9.99
C ILE A 108 9.04 28.39 -10.82
N LEU A 109 8.97 29.65 -11.21
CA LEU A 109 9.96 30.30 -12.08
C LEU A 109 10.26 29.49 -13.37
N GLY A 110 9.23 28.91 -13.97
CA GLY A 110 9.34 28.12 -15.20
C GLY A 110 9.79 26.65 -15.01
N ILE A 111 10.22 26.27 -13.81
CA ILE A 111 10.67 24.90 -13.47
C ILE A 111 9.53 24.16 -12.79
N LYS A 112 9.42 22.84 -13.05
CA LYS A 112 8.47 21.92 -12.38
C LYS A 112 9.21 21.13 -11.28
N PRO A 113 9.38 21.67 -10.06
CA PRO A 113 10.27 21.07 -9.04
C PRO A 113 9.76 19.69 -8.58
N LEU A 114 8.44 19.51 -8.45
CA LEU A 114 7.85 18.25 -7.99
C LEU A 114 8.01 17.10 -8.99
N LYS A 115 8.19 17.38 -10.28
CA LYS A 115 8.42 16.35 -11.30
C LYS A 115 9.65 15.49 -11.01
N TYR A 116 10.62 16.00 -10.29
CA TYR A 116 11.86 15.30 -9.94
C TYR A 116 11.76 14.54 -8.61
N SER A 117 10.67 14.71 -7.85
CA SER A 117 10.46 13.97 -6.62
C SER A 117 10.07 12.51 -6.89
N PHE A 118 10.38 11.60 -5.95
CA PHE A 118 9.92 10.22 -6.05
C PHE A 118 8.41 10.13 -5.81
N VAL A 119 7.88 10.96 -4.89
CA VAL A 119 6.44 11.00 -4.61
C VAL A 119 5.60 11.28 -5.86
N SER A 120 6.13 12.06 -6.81
CA SER A 120 5.43 12.34 -8.08
C SER A 120 5.28 11.13 -9.00
N LYS A 121 6.05 10.07 -8.77
CA LYS A 121 6.00 8.84 -9.55
C LYS A 121 5.00 7.82 -9.01
N LEU A 122 4.62 7.98 -7.75
CA LEU A 122 3.69 7.07 -7.08
C LEU A 122 2.31 7.14 -7.72
N ASN A 123 1.70 5.98 -7.92
CA ASN A 123 0.32 5.88 -8.40
C ASN A 123 -0.66 6.22 -7.27
N LEU A 124 -1.88 6.54 -7.66
CA LEU A 124 -2.91 6.97 -6.73
C LEU A 124 -3.19 5.93 -5.63
N ASN A 125 -3.15 4.64 -5.95
CA ASN A 125 -3.36 3.54 -5.00
C ASN A 125 -2.25 3.38 -3.95
N GLU A 126 -1.05 3.88 -4.21
CA GLU A 126 0.07 3.75 -3.26
C GLU A 126 -0.12 4.62 -2.00
N ARG A 127 -1.13 5.50 -1.98
CA ARG A 127 -1.54 6.29 -0.80
C ARG A 127 -1.89 5.44 0.41
N TYR A 128 -2.54 4.29 0.17
CA TYR A 128 -2.94 3.37 1.25
C TYR A 128 -1.70 2.82 1.96
N GLY A 129 -0.72 2.37 1.18
CA GLY A 129 0.55 1.89 1.70
C GLY A 129 1.34 2.94 2.48
N LEU A 130 1.33 4.18 2.02
CA LEU A 130 2.02 5.27 2.71
C LEU A 130 1.44 5.57 4.08
N ALA A 131 0.11 5.52 4.22
CA ALA A 131 -0.56 5.84 5.48
C ALA A 131 -0.26 4.80 6.57
N TYR A 132 -0.41 3.50 6.28
CA TYR A 132 -0.10 2.48 7.30
C TYR A 132 1.40 2.36 7.56
N GLN A 133 2.28 2.54 6.56
CA GLN A 133 3.71 2.61 6.80
C GLN A 133 4.09 3.73 7.77
N TYR A 134 3.52 4.91 7.59
CA TYR A 134 3.80 6.03 8.48
C TYR A 134 3.49 5.70 9.93
N ILE A 135 2.31 5.14 10.22
CA ILE A 135 1.92 4.82 11.61
C ILE A 135 2.76 3.68 12.19
N MET A 136 3.09 2.67 11.38
CA MET A 136 3.98 1.57 11.77
C MET A 136 5.39 2.07 12.13
N MET A 137 5.95 2.99 11.34
CA MET A 137 7.27 3.58 11.59
C MET A 137 7.31 4.42 12.87
N GLN A 138 6.20 5.05 13.23
CA GLN A 138 6.05 5.76 14.51
C GLN A 138 5.82 4.81 15.70
N ASN A 139 5.69 3.50 15.45
CA ASN A 139 5.32 2.49 16.45
C ASN A 139 4.00 2.78 17.19
N LEU A 140 3.06 3.43 16.50
CA LEU A 140 1.75 3.84 17.01
C LEU A 140 0.61 3.02 16.40
N ASP A 141 0.91 2.02 15.55
CA ASP A 141 -0.04 1.10 14.96
C ASP A 141 -0.72 0.24 16.01
N GLN A 142 -2.01 0.02 15.83
CA GLN A 142 -2.84 -0.88 16.64
C GLN A 142 -3.15 -2.15 15.84
N LYS A 143 -3.70 -3.18 16.48
CA LYS A 143 -4.14 -4.38 15.77
C LYS A 143 -5.37 -4.08 14.89
N ILE A 144 -5.56 -4.87 13.85
CA ILE A 144 -6.63 -4.64 12.86
C ILE A 144 -8.01 -4.79 13.51
N ASP A 145 -8.22 -5.81 14.35
CA ASP A 145 -9.48 -6.06 15.06
C ASP A 145 -9.56 -5.37 16.42
N GLU A 146 -8.83 -4.28 16.63
CA GLU A 146 -8.94 -3.48 17.85
C GLU A 146 -10.37 -2.97 18.01
N ASN A 147 -10.85 -2.90 19.26
CA ASN A 147 -12.19 -2.37 19.50
C ASN A 147 -12.31 -0.94 18.93
N LEU A 148 -13.38 -0.66 18.17
CA LEU A 148 -13.58 0.63 17.51
C LEU A 148 -13.52 1.83 18.50
N GLN A 149 -13.90 1.63 19.77
CA GLN A 149 -13.84 2.67 20.79
C GLN A 149 -12.42 2.93 21.31
N GLN A 150 -11.49 1.98 21.14
CA GLN A 150 -10.09 2.07 21.55
C GLN A 150 -9.17 2.42 20.39
N LEU A 151 -9.68 2.31 19.15
CA LEU A 151 -8.94 2.64 17.95
C LEU A 151 -8.80 4.15 17.82
N SER A 152 -7.56 4.64 17.63
CA SER A 152 -7.36 6.05 17.32
C SER A 152 -7.93 6.40 15.94
N ASN A 153 -8.35 7.66 15.75
CA ASN A 153 -8.91 8.12 14.47
C ASN A 153 -7.96 7.84 13.28
N PHE A 154 -6.67 8.00 13.49
CA PHE A 154 -5.69 7.73 12.43
C PHE A 154 -5.53 6.23 12.18
N ASN A 155 -5.54 5.39 13.21
CA ASN A 155 -5.49 3.93 13.06
C ASN A 155 -6.78 3.37 12.45
N GLU A 156 -7.95 3.99 12.68
CA GLU A 156 -9.16 3.61 11.94
C GLU A 156 -8.96 3.74 10.42
N ILE A 157 -8.26 4.80 9.99
CA ILE A 157 -7.96 5.02 8.58
C ILE A 157 -6.79 4.14 8.10
N ALA A 158 -5.64 4.23 8.77
CA ALA A 158 -4.41 3.64 8.29
C ALA A 158 -4.38 2.11 8.45
N ILE A 159 -4.92 1.59 9.55
CA ILE A 159 -4.88 0.16 9.89
C ILE A 159 -6.19 -0.52 9.50
N SER A 160 -7.32 -0.11 10.11
CA SER A 160 -8.58 -0.81 9.90
C SER A 160 -9.10 -0.70 8.46
N LYS A 161 -8.91 0.45 7.78
CA LYS A 161 -9.30 0.62 6.36
C LYS A 161 -8.18 0.21 5.42
N PHE A 162 -7.04 0.88 5.46
CA PHE A 162 -6.04 0.81 4.40
C PHE A 162 -5.17 -0.44 4.46
N GLU A 163 -4.65 -0.81 5.62
CA GLU A 163 -3.89 -2.04 5.77
C GLU A 163 -4.75 -3.26 5.45
N THR A 164 -5.97 -3.32 6.00
CA THR A 164 -6.91 -4.42 5.74
C THR A 164 -7.34 -4.47 4.28
N GLY A 165 -7.66 -3.32 3.67
CA GLY A 165 -8.03 -3.28 2.25
C GLY A 165 -6.89 -3.67 1.31
N THR A 166 -5.66 -3.29 1.65
CA THR A 166 -4.46 -3.72 0.92
C THR A 166 -4.23 -5.23 1.07
N LEU A 167 -4.43 -5.77 2.28
CA LEU A 167 -4.39 -7.22 2.50
C LEU A 167 -5.44 -7.95 1.66
N PHE A 168 -6.69 -7.48 1.64
CA PHE A 168 -7.75 -8.09 0.83
C PHE A 168 -7.44 -7.99 -0.67
N ASN A 169 -6.87 -6.89 -1.13
CA ASN A 169 -6.42 -6.77 -2.52
C ASN A 169 -5.33 -7.80 -2.84
N PHE A 170 -4.35 -7.97 -1.96
CA PHE A 170 -3.27 -8.92 -2.14
C PHE A 170 -3.78 -10.38 -2.15
N VAL A 171 -4.70 -10.72 -1.23
CA VAL A 171 -5.37 -12.03 -1.20
C VAL A 171 -6.15 -12.26 -2.50
N SER A 172 -6.89 -11.24 -2.97
CA SER A 172 -7.66 -11.33 -4.22
C SER A 172 -6.79 -11.54 -5.45
N GLU A 173 -5.60 -10.96 -5.49
CA GLU A 173 -4.67 -11.18 -6.60
C GLU A 173 -4.12 -12.62 -6.62
N LYS A 174 -3.85 -13.22 -5.45
CA LYS A 174 -3.38 -14.61 -5.37
C LYS A 174 -4.47 -15.61 -5.78
N MET A 175 -5.68 -15.45 -5.25
CA MET A 175 -6.77 -16.38 -5.53
C MET A 175 -7.51 -16.11 -6.85
N GLY A 176 -7.23 -14.96 -7.49
CA GLY A 176 -7.97 -14.43 -8.63
C GLY A 176 -9.10 -13.50 -8.18
N LYS A 177 -9.14 -12.28 -8.74
CA LYS A 177 -10.09 -11.23 -8.34
C LYS A 177 -11.55 -11.70 -8.39
N GLU A 178 -11.93 -12.44 -9.42
CA GLU A 178 -13.28 -12.98 -9.57
C GLU A 178 -13.63 -13.97 -8.45
N ASN A 179 -12.71 -14.86 -8.09
CA ASN A 179 -12.91 -15.83 -7.00
C ASN A 179 -13.10 -15.13 -5.65
N PHE A 180 -12.30 -14.06 -5.38
CA PHE A 180 -12.46 -13.28 -4.17
C PHE A 180 -13.81 -12.56 -4.14
N GLU A 181 -14.23 -11.96 -5.25
CA GLU A 181 -15.53 -11.29 -5.37
C GLU A 181 -16.70 -12.28 -5.18
N ASN A 182 -16.60 -13.48 -5.74
CA ASN A 182 -17.59 -14.52 -5.55
C ASN A 182 -17.64 -14.99 -4.09
N PHE A 183 -16.49 -15.16 -3.45
CA PHE A 183 -16.42 -15.42 -2.01
C PHE A 183 -17.16 -14.35 -1.19
N VAL A 184 -16.89 -13.08 -1.45
CA VAL A 184 -17.56 -11.98 -0.73
C VAL A 184 -19.07 -12.00 -0.98
N LYS A 185 -19.52 -12.23 -2.22
CA LYS A 185 -20.95 -12.31 -2.58
C LYS A 185 -21.64 -13.48 -1.86
N GLU A 186 -21.03 -14.65 -1.87
CA GLU A 186 -21.55 -15.85 -1.19
C GLU A 186 -21.66 -15.61 0.31
N TYR A 187 -20.61 -15.06 0.91
CA TYR A 187 -20.57 -14.78 2.34
C TYR A 187 -21.65 -13.77 2.75
N ILE A 188 -21.78 -12.66 2.05
CA ILE A 188 -22.83 -11.66 2.32
C ILE A 188 -24.23 -12.27 2.13
N SER A 189 -24.42 -13.08 1.11
CA SER A 189 -25.72 -13.71 0.85
C SER A 189 -26.11 -14.71 1.94
N LYS A 190 -25.15 -15.46 2.46
CA LYS A 190 -25.34 -16.41 3.57
C LYS A 190 -25.79 -15.71 4.86
N TYR A 191 -25.21 -14.55 5.15
CA TYR A 191 -25.45 -13.82 6.39
C TYR A 191 -26.38 -12.60 6.25
N LYS A 192 -27.16 -12.52 5.18
CA LYS A 192 -28.04 -11.37 4.90
C LYS A 192 -29.00 -11.02 6.05
N ASN A 193 -29.39 -12.01 6.87
CA ASN A 193 -30.31 -11.86 8.00
C ASN A 193 -29.73 -12.39 9.32
N GLU A 194 -28.44 -12.69 9.38
CA GLU A 194 -27.78 -13.29 10.55
C GLU A 194 -26.63 -12.42 11.01
N GLN A 195 -26.15 -12.70 12.21
CA GLN A 195 -24.97 -12.02 12.74
C GLN A 195 -23.73 -12.60 12.06
N LEU A 196 -22.91 -11.73 11.44
CA LEU A 196 -21.65 -12.11 10.84
C LEU A 196 -20.66 -12.58 11.91
N ASP A 197 -20.08 -13.77 11.69
CA ASP A 197 -19.01 -14.32 12.50
C ASP A 197 -17.66 -14.04 11.84
N LYS A 198 -16.84 -13.21 12.50
CA LYS A 198 -15.51 -12.86 11.99
C LYS A 198 -14.57 -14.04 11.89
N GLU A 199 -14.67 -15.00 12.80
CA GLU A 199 -13.83 -16.21 12.79
C GLU A 199 -14.19 -17.10 11.60
N GLU A 200 -15.48 -17.26 11.32
CA GLU A 200 -15.93 -17.98 10.14
C GLU A 200 -15.49 -17.28 8.86
N PHE A 201 -15.60 -15.94 8.78
CA PHE A 201 -15.10 -15.17 7.64
C PHE A 201 -13.62 -15.42 7.39
N LEU A 202 -12.78 -15.36 8.44
CA LEU A 202 -11.35 -15.59 8.33
C LEU A 202 -11.03 -17.04 7.90
N ASN A 203 -11.72 -18.01 8.48
CA ASN A 203 -11.52 -19.42 8.14
C ASN A 203 -11.92 -19.73 6.71
N GLU A 204 -13.09 -19.26 6.26
CA GLU A 204 -13.53 -19.45 4.86
C GLU A 204 -12.60 -18.74 3.88
N LEU A 205 -12.17 -17.49 4.21
CA LEU A 205 -11.20 -16.76 3.39
C LEU A 205 -9.87 -17.52 3.29
N ALA A 206 -9.36 -18.03 4.41
CA ALA A 206 -8.12 -18.80 4.44
C ALA A 206 -8.22 -20.07 3.57
N ILE A 207 -9.29 -20.84 3.72
CA ILE A 207 -9.52 -22.06 2.94
C ILE A 207 -9.58 -21.74 1.43
N LYS A 208 -10.37 -20.76 1.04
CA LYS A 208 -10.57 -20.40 -0.38
C LYS A 208 -9.35 -19.75 -1.03
N SER A 209 -8.57 -18.99 -0.27
CA SER A 209 -7.35 -18.30 -0.77
C SER A 209 -6.10 -19.18 -0.71
N GLY A 210 -6.12 -20.29 0.03
CA GLY A 210 -4.94 -21.12 0.29
C GLY A 210 -3.93 -20.49 1.25
N TYR A 211 -4.36 -19.47 2.01
CA TYR A 211 -3.56 -18.94 3.12
C TYR A 211 -3.73 -19.82 4.37
N SER A 212 -2.73 -19.80 5.24
CA SER A 212 -2.84 -20.43 6.55
C SER A 212 -3.89 -19.71 7.42
N SER A 213 -4.83 -20.43 8.01
CA SER A 213 -5.77 -19.87 8.98
C SER A 213 -5.05 -19.26 10.18
N ALA A 214 -3.95 -19.88 10.61
CA ALA A 214 -3.10 -19.33 11.68
C ALA A 214 -2.50 -17.98 11.28
N PHE A 215 -1.99 -17.83 10.05
CA PHE A 215 -1.49 -16.54 9.58
C PHE A 215 -2.61 -15.49 9.57
N MET A 216 -3.76 -15.79 8.97
CA MET A 216 -4.85 -14.82 8.86
C MET A 216 -5.35 -14.38 10.26
N GLY A 217 -5.54 -15.33 11.18
CA GLY A 217 -5.91 -15.04 12.57
C GLY A 217 -4.86 -14.21 13.29
N ASN A 218 -3.60 -14.62 13.25
CA ASN A 218 -2.50 -13.90 13.91
C ASN A 218 -2.29 -12.50 13.33
N TYR A 219 -2.44 -12.33 12.01
CA TYR A 219 -2.28 -11.03 11.36
C TYR A 219 -3.38 -10.05 11.78
N ILE A 220 -4.63 -10.49 11.87
CA ILE A 220 -5.78 -9.66 12.22
C ILE A 220 -5.86 -9.39 13.73
N GLN A 221 -5.70 -10.42 14.57
CA GLN A 221 -5.93 -10.37 16.02
C GLN A 221 -4.73 -9.91 16.83
N HIS A 222 -3.53 -10.03 16.24
CA HIS A 222 -2.30 -9.60 16.89
C HIS A 222 -1.59 -8.56 16.03
N LYS A 223 -0.80 -7.70 16.65
CA LYS A 223 0.03 -6.71 15.96
C LYS A 223 1.22 -7.41 15.27
N MET A 224 0.94 -8.16 14.20
CA MET A 224 1.96 -8.87 13.42
C MET A 224 2.56 -7.95 12.37
N ARG A 225 3.86 -7.73 12.42
CA ARG A 225 4.60 -7.02 11.38
C ARG A 225 5.38 -8.00 10.53
N VAL A 226 5.01 -8.09 9.27
CA VAL A 226 5.68 -8.93 8.30
C VAL A 226 6.77 -8.14 7.59
N ASN A 227 7.91 -8.77 7.33
CA ASN A 227 8.97 -8.22 6.50
C ASN A 227 9.62 -9.33 5.68
N PHE A 228 9.67 -9.12 4.38
CA PHE A 228 10.48 -9.89 3.46
C PHE A 228 11.77 -9.12 3.15
N ASN A 229 12.84 -9.83 2.81
CA ASN A 229 14.11 -9.23 2.47
C ASN A 229 14.79 -10.04 1.36
N LEU A 230 15.06 -9.41 0.23
CA LEU A 230 15.88 -9.95 -0.83
C LEU A 230 17.35 -9.88 -0.44
N LYS A 231 17.96 -11.03 -0.12
CA LYS A 231 19.35 -11.11 0.35
C LYS A 231 20.35 -11.10 -0.79
N SER A 232 20.21 -12.02 -1.71
CA SER A 232 21.13 -12.22 -2.82
C SER A 232 20.51 -13.08 -3.91
N PHE A 233 21.19 -13.19 -5.04
CA PHE A 233 20.90 -14.18 -6.06
C PHE A 233 22.21 -14.82 -6.56
N GLU A 234 22.07 -16.00 -7.13
CA GLU A 234 23.13 -16.72 -7.83
C GLU A 234 22.59 -17.22 -9.17
N ARG A 235 23.44 -17.21 -10.23
CA ARG A 235 23.11 -17.77 -11.55
C ARG A 235 23.71 -19.17 -11.65
N ILE A 236 22.83 -20.17 -11.84
CA ILE A 236 23.20 -21.57 -11.97
C ILE A 236 22.36 -22.17 -13.10
N ASP A 237 22.98 -22.76 -14.11
CA ASP A 237 22.30 -23.51 -15.18
C ASP A 237 21.11 -22.77 -15.82
N ASN A 238 21.31 -21.51 -16.24
CA ASN A 238 20.26 -20.64 -16.79
C ASN A 238 19.08 -20.37 -15.84
N GLN A 239 19.30 -20.49 -14.55
CA GLN A 239 18.32 -20.18 -13.52
C GLN A 239 18.89 -19.14 -12.54
N LEU A 240 17.99 -18.37 -11.95
CA LEU A 240 18.28 -17.48 -10.82
C LEU A 240 17.83 -18.16 -9.54
N HIS A 241 18.77 -18.43 -8.65
CA HIS A 241 18.55 -18.90 -7.30
C HIS A 241 18.51 -17.68 -6.38
N ILE A 242 17.34 -17.31 -5.90
CA ILE A 242 17.09 -16.07 -5.17
C ILE A 242 16.91 -16.38 -3.69
N LYS A 243 17.78 -15.82 -2.84
CA LYS A 243 17.66 -15.93 -1.40
C LYS A 243 16.75 -14.85 -0.84
N VAL A 244 15.66 -15.29 -0.23
CA VAL A 244 14.66 -14.43 0.44
C VAL A 244 14.60 -14.81 1.91
N SER A 245 14.64 -13.82 2.79
CA SER A 245 14.36 -14.06 4.21
C SER A 245 13.07 -13.41 4.64
N LYS A 246 12.42 -13.98 5.65
CA LYS A 246 11.24 -13.42 6.32
C LYS A 246 11.44 -13.40 7.84
N ASN A 247 10.75 -12.48 8.51
CA ASN A 247 10.87 -12.26 9.96
C ASN A 247 9.86 -13.06 10.80
N THR A 248 8.99 -13.85 10.18
CA THR A 248 7.93 -14.63 10.86
C THR A 248 8.04 -16.11 10.55
N THR A 249 7.45 -16.95 11.41
CA THR A 249 7.30 -18.41 11.21
C THR A 249 6.09 -18.76 10.36
N GLU A 250 5.14 -17.83 10.19
CA GLU A 250 3.92 -18.09 9.42
C GLU A 250 4.22 -18.35 7.93
N ASN A 251 3.48 -19.28 7.33
CA ASN A 251 3.50 -19.46 5.89
C ASN A 251 2.72 -18.35 5.21
N ILE A 252 3.42 -17.49 4.50
CA ILE A 252 2.87 -16.29 3.85
C ILE A 252 3.23 -16.33 2.37
N PRO A 253 2.25 -16.27 1.46
CA PRO A 253 2.55 -16.09 0.05
C PRO A 253 3.17 -14.72 -0.23
N PHE A 254 4.00 -14.65 -1.27
CA PHE A 254 4.54 -13.39 -1.76
C PHE A 254 4.65 -13.38 -3.28
N LYS A 255 4.66 -12.18 -3.85
CA LYS A 255 4.91 -11.95 -5.27
C LYS A 255 6.38 -11.65 -5.50
N LEU A 256 7.00 -12.41 -6.39
CA LEU A 256 8.30 -12.09 -6.94
C LEU A 256 8.10 -11.51 -8.35
N ASN A 257 8.39 -10.23 -8.51
CA ASN A 257 8.32 -9.56 -9.80
C ASN A 257 9.74 -9.43 -10.36
N VAL A 258 9.90 -9.77 -11.62
CA VAL A 258 11.17 -9.64 -12.33
C VAL A 258 10.99 -8.75 -13.56
N LEU A 259 11.97 -7.88 -13.79
CA LEU A 259 12.07 -7.04 -14.97
C LEU A 259 13.28 -7.52 -15.78
N ASP A 260 13.09 -7.87 -17.05
CA ASP A 260 14.18 -8.21 -17.95
C ASP A 260 14.82 -6.95 -18.58
N ALA A 261 15.92 -7.14 -19.30
CA ALA A 261 16.64 -6.06 -19.99
C ALA A 261 15.82 -5.38 -21.11
N ASN A 262 14.77 -6.02 -21.61
CA ASN A 262 13.88 -5.49 -22.63
C ASN A 262 12.70 -4.69 -22.02
N GLY A 263 12.61 -4.63 -20.69
CA GLY A 263 11.52 -3.97 -19.98
C GLY A 263 10.26 -4.83 -19.80
N ASN A 264 10.32 -6.14 -20.07
CA ASN A 264 9.19 -7.02 -19.82
C ASN A 264 9.14 -7.40 -18.35
N GLU A 265 7.94 -7.29 -17.76
CA GLU A 265 7.70 -7.69 -16.38
C GLU A 265 7.05 -9.08 -16.33
N LYS A 266 7.51 -9.91 -15.38
CA LYS A 266 6.92 -11.21 -15.08
C LYS A 266 6.76 -11.39 -13.57
N THR A 267 5.62 -11.96 -13.16
CA THR A 267 5.29 -12.20 -11.77
C THR A 267 5.25 -13.69 -11.49
N TYR A 268 5.88 -14.09 -10.39
CA TYR A 268 5.83 -15.44 -9.83
C TYR A 268 5.25 -15.38 -8.43
N TRP A 269 4.36 -16.32 -8.11
CA TRP A 269 3.83 -16.49 -6.76
C TRP A 269 4.55 -17.65 -6.07
N TYR A 270 4.97 -17.40 -4.86
CA TYR A 270 5.57 -18.39 -3.99
C TYR A 270 4.89 -18.41 -2.63
N ASP A 271 4.81 -19.58 -2.04
CA ASP A 271 4.47 -19.76 -0.63
C ASP A 271 5.77 -19.92 0.16
N THR A 272 5.83 -19.30 1.33
CA THR A 272 6.97 -19.52 2.24
C THR A 272 6.76 -20.81 3.02
N ASN A 273 7.79 -21.26 3.73
CA ASN A 273 7.67 -22.37 4.69
C ASN A 273 7.32 -21.81 6.09
N ASP A 274 7.08 -22.72 7.06
CA ASP A 274 6.78 -22.39 8.45
C ASP A 274 8.04 -22.09 9.29
N LYS A 275 9.11 -21.60 8.66
CA LYS A 275 10.36 -21.27 9.32
C LYS A 275 10.69 -19.79 9.10
N LYS A 276 11.09 -19.13 10.17
CA LYS A 276 11.73 -17.82 10.11
C LYS A 276 13.12 -17.94 9.51
N GLY A 277 13.55 -17.01 8.70
CA GLY A 277 14.88 -16.94 8.13
C GLY A 277 14.90 -17.07 6.61
N GLU A 278 15.97 -17.62 6.07
CA GLU A 278 16.25 -17.62 4.63
C GLU A 278 15.72 -18.88 3.94
N SER A 279 15.21 -18.69 2.73
CA SER A 279 14.82 -19.73 1.80
C SER A 279 15.26 -19.34 0.39
N THR A 280 15.52 -20.35 -0.46
CA THR A 280 15.90 -20.11 -1.86
C THR A 280 14.74 -20.42 -2.78
N TYR A 281 14.47 -19.52 -3.71
CA TYR A 281 13.44 -19.63 -4.74
C TYR A 281 14.11 -19.56 -6.12
N VAL A 282 13.63 -20.35 -7.05
CA VAL A 282 14.29 -20.52 -8.36
C VAL A 282 13.35 -20.07 -9.46
N ILE A 283 13.88 -19.23 -10.37
CA ILE A 283 13.18 -18.79 -11.58
C ILE A 283 14.08 -18.98 -12.81
N PRO A 284 13.53 -19.08 -14.03
CA PRO A 284 14.34 -19.02 -15.25
C PRO A 284 15.07 -17.68 -15.36
N ASP A 285 16.35 -17.70 -15.76
CA ASP A 285 17.09 -16.48 -16.11
C ASP A 285 16.79 -16.07 -17.54
N THR A 286 15.87 -15.16 -17.71
CA THR A 286 15.49 -14.55 -19.00
C THR A 286 16.16 -13.21 -19.18
N ASP A 287 17.44 -13.10 -18.84
CA ASP A 287 18.20 -11.86 -18.83
C ASP A 287 17.64 -10.82 -17.84
N VAL A 288 17.27 -11.29 -16.66
CA VAL A 288 16.67 -10.48 -15.59
C VAL A 288 17.62 -9.37 -15.16
N GLU A 289 17.12 -8.14 -15.05
CA GLU A 289 17.85 -6.95 -14.59
C GLU A 289 17.49 -6.56 -13.17
N LYS A 290 16.22 -6.68 -12.78
CA LYS A 290 15.72 -6.29 -11.45
C LYS A 290 14.77 -7.35 -10.91
N ILE A 291 14.91 -7.62 -9.62
CA ILE A 291 14.02 -8.49 -8.84
C ILE A 291 13.38 -7.65 -7.75
N THR A 292 12.07 -7.83 -7.52
CA THR A 292 11.35 -7.16 -6.45
C THR A 292 10.39 -8.12 -5.75
N ILE A 293 10.19 -7.94 -4.45
CA ILE A 293 9.15 -8.62 -3.67
C ILE A 293 8.04 -7.63 -3.36
N ASN A 294 6.78 -8.04 -3.56
CA ASN A 294 5.58 -7.29 -3.17
C ASN A 294 5.67 -5.79 -3.53
N SER A 295 6.15 -5.47 -4.74
CA SER A 295 6.36 -4.09 -5.19
C SER A 295 5.08 -3.24 -5.08
N ASN A 296 5.24 -1.91 -5.06
CA ASN A 296 4.15 -0.93 -5.07
C ASN A 296 3.18 -1.05 -3.87
N TYR A 297 3.70 -1.38 -2.70
CA TYR A 297 2.91 -1.60 -1.48
C TYR A 297 1.82 -2.68 -1.63
N ALA A 298 2.06 -3.68 -2.46
CA ALA A 298 1.07 -4.71 -2.75
C ALA A 298 0.67 -5.53 -1.51
N PHE A 299 1.64 -5.84 -0.64
CA PHE A 299 1.41 -6.47 0.66
C PHE A 299 1.77 -5.47 1.77
N PRO A 300 1.04 -5.41 2.90
CA PRO A 300 1.34 -4.49 3.98
C PRO A 300 2.56 -4.93 4.80
N GLU A 301 3.75 -4.61 4.31
CA GLU A 301 5.04 -4.83 4.98
C GLU A 301 5.49 -3.59 5.76
N ASN A 302 6.26 -3.81 6.81
CA ASN A 302 6.81 -2.70 7.60
C ASN A 302 8.05 -2.04 6.96
N ASN A 303 8.74 -2.74 6.04
CA ASN A 303 9.91 -2.19 5.33
C ASN A 303 9.94 -2.68 3.88
N PHE A 304 9.87 -1.75 2.93
CA PHE A 304 9.99 -2.05 1.51
C PHE A 304 11.38 -1.77 0.93
N ARG A 305 12.31 -1.27 1.75
CA ARG A 305 13.64 -0.87 1.25
C ARG A 305 14.53 -2.07 0.93
N ASP A 306 14.25 -3.24 1.52
CA ASP A 306 14.97 -4.49 1.32
C ASP A 306 14.28 -5.46 0.34
N ASN A 307 13.22 -5.00 -0.33
CA ASN A 307 12.45 -5.75 -1.33
C ASN A 307 12.96 -5.59 -2.77
N TYR A 308 14.10 -4.94 -2.99
CA TYR A 308 14.62 -4.61 -4.33
C TYR A 308 16.06 -5.07 -4.48
N LEU A 309 16.37 -5.73 -5.60
CA LEU A 309 17.69 -6.23 -5.92
C LEU A 309 17.96 -6.12 -7.42
N TYR A 310 19.17 -5.67 -7.77
CA TYR A 310 19.63 -5.61 -9.14
C TYR A 310 20.58 -6.77 -9.45
N THR A 311 20.39 -7.41 -10.61
CA THR A 311 21.16 -8.57 -11.05
C THR A 311 22.30 -8.20 -12.01
N LYS A 312 22.28 -6.97 -12.53
CA LYS A 312 23.28 -6.43 -13.46
C LYS A 312 23.97 -5.21 -12.87
N GLY A 313 25.17 -4.93 -13.36
CA GLY A 313 25.97 -3.78 -12.99
C GLY A 313 27.18 -4.17 -12.13
N PHE A 314 28.06 -3.19 -11.88
CA PHE A 314 29.30 -3.39 -11.16
C PHE A 314 29.09 -3.86 -9.70
N PHE A 315 27.96 -3.48 -9.11
CA PHE A 315 27.54 -3.92 -7.77
C PHE A 315 26.25 -4.74 -7.87
N SER A 316 26.32 -5.92 -8.54
CA SER A 316 25.24 -6.89 -8.47
C SER A 316 24.99 -7.31 -7.01
N ASN A 317 23.76 -7.72 -6.67
CA ASN A 317 23.31 -7.97 -5.29
C ASN A 317 23.23 -6.73 -4.39
N THR A 318 23.34 -5.52 -4.92
CA THR A 318 23.16 -4.29 -4.16
C THR A 318 22.28 -3.29 -4.91
N LYS A 319 21.74 -2.32 -4.18
CA LYS A 319 21.03 -1.19 -4.79
C LYS A 319 22.02 -0.12 -5.21
N LYS A 320 21.76 0.48 -6.38
CA LYS A 320 22.57 1.61 -6.88
C LYS A 320 22.47 2.80 -5.92
N ILE A 321 23.60 3.48 -5.70
CA ILE A 321 23.62 4.74 -4.93
C ILE A 321 23.11 5.86 -5.83
N LYS A 322 22.25 6.72 -5.28
CA LYS A 322 21.70 7.87 -5.97
C LYS A 322 21.76 9.11 -5.10
N PHE A 323 22.42 10.15 -5.62
CA PHE A 323 22.41 11.47 -5.01
C PHE A 323 21.17 12.25 -5.43
N LYS A 324 20.50 12.87 -4.49
CA LYS A 324 19.25 13.58 -4.72
C LYS A 324 19.23 14.93 -4.02
N LEU A 325 18.91 15.97 -4.79
CA LEU A 325 18.78 17.32 -4.29
C LEU A 325 17.50 17.44 -3.46
N PHE A 326 17.61 18.00 -2.27
CA PHE A 326 16.56 18.13 -1.27
C PHE A 326 16.02 16.80 -0.72
N THR A 327 15.30 16.91 0.38
CA THR A 327 14.68 15.76 1.06
C THR A 327 13.40 15.36 0.35
N ASP A 328 13.22 14.06 0.18
CA ASP A 328 12.03 13.46 -0.43
C ASP A 328 11.65 12.17 0.30
N LYS A 329 10.56 11.52 -0.10
CA LYS A 329 10.34 10.12 0.23
C LYS A 329 11.43 9.29 -0.47
N PRO A 330 12.15 8.42 0.25
CA PRO A 330 13.16 7.58 -0.39
C PRO A 330 12.53 6.67 -1.43
N ASN A 331 13.17 6.58 -2.59
CA ASN A 331 12.85 5.53 -3.55
C ASN A 331 13.45 4.20 -3.04
N PRO A 332 12.62 3.17 -2.75
CA PRO A 332 13.10 1.90 -2.21
C PRO A 332 14.04 1.14 -3.16
N GLU A 333 14.01 1.46 -4.45
CA GLU A 333 14.90 0.87 -5.47
C GLU A 333 16.37 1.31 -5.35
N TYR A 334 16.67 2.40 -4.62
CA TYR A 334 18.01 2.99 -4.54
C TYR A 334 18.46 3.18 -3.10
N ASN A 335 19.78 3.23 -2.93
CA ASN A 335 20.38 3.79 -1.72
C ASN A 335 20.54 5.30 -1.94
N GLU A 336 19.53 6.09 -1.53
CA GLU A 336 19.50 7.53 -1.77
C GLU A 336 20.26 8.30 -0.69
N ILE A 337 21.09 9.24 -1.14
CA ILE A 337 21.77 10.24 -0.32
C ILE A 337 21.23 11.60 -0.71
N PHE A 338 20.48 12.21 0.20
CA PHE A 338 19.94 13.56 0.00
C PHE A 338 21.02 14.60 0.29
N HIS A 339 21.04 15.65 -0.51
CA HIS A 339 21.94 16.77 -0.29
C HIS A 339 21.17 18.09 -0.39
N THR A 340 21.54 19.02 0.48
CA THR A 340 20.93 20.36 0.55
C THR A 340 22.01 21.41 0.62
N PRO A 341 21.99 22.42 -0.25
CA PRO A 341 22.88 23.58 -0.12
C PRO A 341 22.64 24.28 1.23
N LYS A 342 23.70 24.68 1.89
CA LYS A 342 23.66 25.50 3.11
C LYS A 342 24.38 26.79 2.90
N LEU A 343 23.75 27.86 3.31
CA LEU A 343 24.35 29.16 3.42
C LEU A 343 24.34 29.58 4.89
N ASN A 344 25.50 29.83 5.44
CA ASN A 344 25.65 30.39 6.79
C ASN A 344 26.34 31.74 6.71
N TRP A 345 26.11 32.53 7.74
CA TRP A 345 26.80 33.82 7.93
C TRP A 345 27.39 33.83 9.32
N ASN A 346 28.65 34.24 9.43
CA ASN A 346 29.23 34.60 10.70
C ASN A 346 30.04 35.92 10.56
N ASN A 347 30.39 36.55 11.68
CA ASN A 347 31.07 37.83 11.68
C ASN A 347 32.54 37.75 11.19
N TYR A 348 33.15 36.58 11.21
CA TYR A 348 34.55 36.37 10.83
C TYR A 348 34.66 36.03 9.34
N ASP A 349 34.01 34.97 8.89
CA ASP A 349 34.15 34.44 7.52
C ASP A 349 33.09 35.01 6.55
N LYS A 350 32.14 35.80 7.06
CA LYS A 350 31.03 36.39 6.30
C LYS A 350 30.09 35.31 5.78
N PHE A 351 30.12 35.00 4.48
CA PHE A 351 29.30 33.96 3.87
C PHE A 351 30.07 32.64 3.81
N LEU A 352 29.47 31.61 4.38
CA LEU A 352 29.90 30.23 4.27
C LEU A 352 28.95 29.46 3.38
N VAL A 353 29.46 28.88 2.33
CA VAL A 353 28.70 28.02 1.42
C VAL A 353 29.09 26.57 1.71
N GLY A 354 28.09 25.72 1.92
CA GLY A 354 28.31 24.31 2.22
C GLY A 354 27.23 23.40 1.62
N ILE A 355 27.45 22.12 1.69
CA ILE A 355 26.48 21.09 1.30
C ILE A 355 26.27 20.19 2.51
N LYS A 356 24.99 19.98 2.88
CA LYS A 356 24.61 19.02 3.90
C LYS A 356 24.17 17.71 3.22
N PHE A 357 24.84 16.62 3.54
CA PHE A 357 24.41 15.27 3.16
C PHE A 357 23.64 14.59 4.30
N HIS A 358 22.57 13.89 3.97
CA HIS A 358 21.79 13.11 4.94
C HIS A 358 20.95 12.03 4.24
N ASN A 359 20.51 11.05 4.99
CA ASN A 359 19.59 10.01 4.57
C ASN A 359 18.17 10.16 5.20
N LYS A 360 17.92 11.27 5.90
CA LYS A 360 16.62 11.54 6.52
C LYS A 360 15.55 11.72 5.46
N SER A 361 14.43 11.06 5.63
CA SER A 361 13.27 11.14 4.77
C SER A 361 12.20 12.08 5.35
N ILE A 362 11.22 12.44 4.53
CA ILE A 362 10.05 13.22 4.97
C ILE A 362 9.14 12.36 5.87
N ILE A 363 9.09 11.06 5.65
CA ILE A 363 8.15 10.13 6.30
C ILE A 363 8.84 9.32 7.39
N GLU A 364 10.13 8.98 7.22
CA GLU A 364 10.87 8.14 8.13
C GLU A 364 11.56 8.97 9.23
N THR A 365 11.27 8.68 10.48
CA THR A 365 12.08 9.20 11.58
C THR A 365 13.48 8.59 11.51
N PRO A 366 14.56 9.35 11.73
CA PRO A 366 15.88 8.78 11.85
C PRO A 366 15.92 7.91 13.12
N PHE A 367 16.37 6.68 12.98
CA PHE A 367 16.79 5.86 14.11
C PHE A 367 18.11 6.40 14.65
#